data_1745d599848e207eb70f95a0ed539f4a
#
_entry.id   1745d599848e207eb70f95a0ed539f4a
#
_cell.length_a   1.000
_cell.length_b   1.000
_cell.length_c   1.000
_cell.angle_alpha   90.00
_cell.angle_beta   90.00
_cell.angle_gamma   90.00
#
_symmetry.space_group_name_H-M   'P 1'
#
loop_
_entity.id
_entity.type
_entity.pdbx_description
1 polymer ?
#
loop_
_entity_poly.entity_id
_entity_poly.type
_entity_poly.pdbx_seq_one_letter_code
_entity_poly.pdbx_strand_id
1 'polypeptide(L)'
;MRYLELCTLSDSQIADLLGLMKELNAELNVTPLQQQRSVASPGTRIFIAENDEKHIVGCATLCVFESPTGRKASVEDVVVLPAYRGQGIGRTLMQRIIEFAGTKLSPIDLRLTSNSSHTEANALYQALGFELRETNVYKMSL
;
A
#
# COMPACT_ATOMS: atom_id res chain seq x y z
N MET A 1 -8.88 12.01 -11.29
CA MET A 1 -8.36 11.11 -10.26
C MET A 1 -7.87 11.94 -9.08
N ARG A 2 -8.34 11.62 -7.90
CA ARG A 2 -7.98 12.31 -6.66
C ARG A 2 -7.18 11.37 -5.78
N TYR A 3 -6.06 11.85 -5.24
CA TYR A 3 -5.18 11.07 -4.36
C TYR A 3 -5.21 11.67 -2.96
N LEU A 4 -5.49 10.86 -1.96
CA LEU A 4 -5.57 11.32 -0.56
C LEU A 4 -5.19 10.20 0.41
N GLU A 5 -4.99 10.59 1.67
CA GLU A 5 -4.80 9.65 2.77
C GLU A 5 -6.14 9.46 3.49
N LEU A 6 -6.46 8.20 3.81
CA LEU A 6 -7.65 7.87 4.59
C LEU A 6 -7.43 8.17 6.07
N CYS A 7 -8.31 9.00 6.64
CA CYS A 7 -8.34 9.29 8.09
C CYS A 7 -9.52 8.62 8.78
N THR A 8 -10.60 8.42 8.05
CA THR A 8 -11.84 7.74 8.49
C THR A 8 -12.37 6.87 7.36
N LEU A 9 -13.28 5.96 7.69
CA LEU A 9 -13.91 5.07 6.71
C LEU A 9 -15.43 5.21 6.73
N SER A 10 -16.00 5.53 5.58
CA SER A 10 -17.45 5.36 5.32
C SER A 10 -17.74 3.91 4.93
N ASP A 11 -19.02 3.52 4.97
CA ASP A 11 -19.43 2.18 4.52
C ASP A 11 -19.07 1.91 3.06
N SER A 12 -19.21 2.92 2.20
CA SER A 12 -18.81 2.84 0.79
C SER A 12 -17.30 2.61 0.63
N GLN A 13 -16.49 3.32 1.39
CA GLN A 13 -15.03 3.15 1.36
C GLN A 13 -14.62 1.77 1.88
N ILE A 14 -15.27 1.25 2.91
CA ILE A 14 -15.04 -0.12 3.39
C ILE A 14 -15.33 -1.12 2.26
N ALA A 15 -16.45 -0.99 1.57
CA ALA A 15 -16.80 -1.88 0.47
C ALA A 15 -15.79 -1.83 -0.67
N ASP A 16 -15.34 -0.63 -1.04
CA ASP A 16 -14.31 -0.44 -2.06
C ASP A 16 -12.97 -1.09 -1.67
N LEU A 17 -12.51 -0.88 -0.44
CA LEU A 17 -11.28 -1.49 0.06
C LEU A 17 -11.37 -3.01 0.12
N LEU A 18 -12.50 -3.57 0.54
CA LEU A 18 -12.69 -5.02 0.52
C LEU A 18 -12.59 -5.57 -0.89
N GLY A 19 -13.14 -4.88 -1.88
CA GLY A 19 -13.01 -5.23 -3.30
C GLY A 19 -11.56 -5.19 -3.78
N LEU A 20 -10.80 -4.17 -3.38
CA LEU A 20 -9.36 -4.08 -3.69
C LEU A 20 -8.55 -5.21 -3.05
N MET A 21 -8.85 -5.59 -1.80
CA MET A 21 -8.16 -6.71 -1.16
C MET A 21 -8.44 -8.03 -1.87
N LYS A 22 -9.66 -8.25 -2.36
CA LYS A 22 -10.00 -9.42 -3.19
C LYS A 22 -9.25 -9.43 -4.52
N GLU A 23 -9.03 -8.27 -5.11
CA GLU A 23 -8.22 -8.14 -6.33
C GLU A 23 -6.74 -8.44 -6.07
N LEU A 24 -6.25 -8.05 -4.90
CA LEU A 24 -4.87 -8.34 -4.47
C LEU A 24 -4.67 -9.85 -4.28
N ASN A 25 -5.60 -10.52 -3.61
CA ASN A 25 -5.63 -11.98 -3.42
C ASN A 25 -7.07 -12.42 -3.13
N ALA A 26 -7.67 -13.17 -4.05
CA ALA A 26 -9.05 -13.63 -3.96
C ALA A 26 -9.34 -14.52 -2.73
N GLU A 27 -8.32 -15.14 -2.15
CA GLU A 27 -8.45 -16.02 -0.98
C GLU A 27 -8.41 -15.26 0.35
N LEU A 28 -8.14 -13.94 0.33
CA LEU A 28 -8.11 -13.14 1.55
C LEU A 28 -9.50 -13.02 2.18
N ASN A 29 -9.53 -13.21 3.50
CA ASN A 29 -10.72 -13.12 4.34
C ASN A 29 -10.65 -11.85 5.21
N VAL A 30 -10.74 -10.70 4.58
CA VAL A 30 -10.66 -9.41 5.25
C VAL A 30 -12.05 -8.95 5.67
N THR A 31 -12.18 -8.47 6.90
CA THR A 31 -13.44 -7.99 7.48
C THR A 31 -13.52 -6.46 7.51
N PRO A 32 -14.72 -5.88 7.58
CA PRO A 32 -14.88 -4.44 7.83
C PRO A 32 -14.17 -3.98 9.11
N LEU A 33 -14.19 -4.79 10.16
CA LEU A 33 -13.49 -4.49 11.41
C LEU A 33 -11.98 -4.35 11.19
N GLN A 34 -11.37 -5.23 10.40
CA GLN A 34 -9.94 -5.15 10.08
C GLN A 34 -9.62 -3.87 9.30
N GLN A 35 -10.47 -3.44 8.40
CA GLN A 35 -10.32 -2.17 7.69
C GLN A 35 -10.34 -0.98 8.66
N GLN A 36 -11.29 -0.96 9.59
CA GLN A 36 -11.38 0.09 10.61
C GLN A 36 -10.16 0.10 11.53
N ARG A 37 -9.68 -1.06 11.93
CA ARG A 37 -8.46 -1.20 12.76
C ARG A 37 -7.22 -0.67 12.04
N SER A 38 -7.09 -0.93 10.76
CA SER A 38 -5.94 -0.45 9.98
C SER A 38 -5.90 1.07 9.87
N VAL A 39 -7.04 1.70 9.62
CA VAL A 39 -7.13 3.18 9.56
C VAL A 39 -6.87 3.82 10.93
N ALA A 40 -7.30 3.18 12.01
CA ALA A 40 -7.12 3.67 13.37
C ALA A 40 -5.70 3.43 13.92
N SER A 41 -4.91 2.56 13.31
CA SER A 41 -3.58 2.22 13.80
C SER A 41 -2.60 3.39 13.61
N PRO A 42 -1.91 3.86 14.67
CA PRO A 42 -1.05 5.04 14.58
C PRO A 42 0.12 4.92 13.60
N GLY A 43 0.63 3.71 13.41
CA GLY A 43 1.74 3.44 12.50
C GLY A 43 1.32 3.16 11.06
N THR A 44 0.02 3.16 10.76
CA THR A 44 -0.51 2.80 9.45
C THR A 44 -1.08 4.03 8.74
N ARG A 45 -0.68 4.21 7.49
CA ARG A 45 -1.20 5.27 6.61
C ARG A 45 -1.62 4.65 5.30
N ILE A 46 -2.89 4.86 4.92
CA ILE A 46 -3.46 4.30 3.72
C ILE A 46 -3.66 5.41 2.70
N PHE A 47 -2.91 5.36 1.62
CA PHE A 47 -3.02 6.29 0.49
C PHE A 47 -3.94 5.67 -0.56
N ILE A 48 -4.88 6.44 -1.05
CA ILE A 48 -5.87 5.98 -2.01
C ILE A 48 -5.94 6.85 -3.26
N ALA A 49 -6.37 6.23 -4.35
CA ALA A 49 -6.80 6.90 -5.57
C ALA A 49 -8.32 6.76 -5.70
N GLU A 50 -8.99 7.89 -5.83
CA GLU A 50 -10.44 7.99 -5.91
C GLU A 50 -10.83 8.51 -7.29
N ASN A 51 -11.81 7.87 -7.94
CA ASN A 51 -12.31 8.31 -9.22
C ASN A 51 -13.32 9.46 -9.07
N ASP A 52 -13.85 9.99 -10.18
CA ASP A 52 -14.79 11.11 -10.18
C ASP A 52 -16.12 10.78 -9.49
N GLU A 53 -16.46 9.51 -9.39
CA GLU A 53 -17.66 9.02 -8.69
C GLU A 53 -17.40 8.76 -7.20
N LYS A 54 -16.21 9.11 -6.71
CA LYS A 54 -15.76 8.94 -5.32
C LYS A 54 -15.61 7.47 -4.88
N HIS A 55 -15.35 6.58 -5.82
CA HIS A 55 -14.95 5.20 -5.51
C HIS A 55 -13.44 5.06 -5.44
N ILE A 56 -12.97 4.28 -4.46
CA ILE A 56 -11.55 3.95 -4.34
C ILE A 56 -11.19 2.90 -5.39
N VAL A 57 -10.29 3.25 -6.28
CA VAL A 57 -9.87 2.40 -7.40
C VAL A 57 -8.43 1.91 -7.27
N GLY A 58 -7.72 2.40 -6.29
CA GLY A 58 -6.37 1.95 -5.95
C GLY A 58 -5.97 2.35 -4.55
N CYS A 59 -5.07 1.60 -3.94
CA CYS A 59 -4.50 1.93 -2.65
C CYS A 59 -3.06 1.45 -2.51
N ALA A 60 -2.36 2.04 -1.56
CA ALA A 60 -1.06 1.60 -1.09
C ALA A 60 -0.94 1.98 0.39
N THR A 61 -0.41 1.07 1.20
CA THR A 61 -0.33 1.26 2.65
C THR A 61 1.13 1.43 3.07
N LEU A 62 1.38 2.41 3.92
CA LEU A 62 2.66 2.61 4.60
C LEU A 62 2.50 2.18 6.06
N CYS A 63 3.33 1.22 6.50
CA CYS A 63 3.40 0.77 7.88
C CYS A 63 4.72 1.19 8.51
N VAL A 64 4.65 1.93 9.60
CA VAL A 64 5.82 2.43 10.35
C VAL A 64 5.83 1.77 11.72
N PHE A 65 6.98 1.22 12.10
CA PHE A 65 7.13 0.52 13.39
C PHE A 65 8.53 0.73 13.95
N GLU A 66 8.66 0.49 15.25
CA GLU A 66 9.92 0.62 15.98
C GLU A 66 10.50 -0.75 16.31
N SER A 67 11.83 -0.83 16.30
CA SER A 67 12.60 -1.94 16.87
C SER A 67 13.84 -1.39 17.57
N PRO A 68 14.60 -2.21 18.34
CA PRO A 68 15.81 -1.71 19.00
C PRO A 68 16.86 -1.09 18.08
N THR A 69 16.82 -1.39 16.80
CA THR A 69 17.75 -0.80 15.82
C THR A 69 17.21 0.48 15.16
N GLY A 70 16.00 0.89 15.49
CA GLY A 70 15.41 2.13 15.00
C GLY A 70 14.03 1.98 14.38
N ARG A 71 13.53 3.10 13.84
CA ARG A 71 12.25 3.17 13.16
C ARG A 71 12.37 2.58 11.76
N LYS A 72 11.37 1.79 11.38
CA LYS A 72 11.32 1.08 10.09
C LYS A 72 9.99 1.32 9.40
N ALA A 73 9.99 1.21 8.10
CA ALA A 73 8.77 1.34 7.31
C ALA A 73 8.71 0.25 6.24
N SER A 74 7.49 -0.26 6.04
CA SER A 74 7.20 -1.17 4.94
C SER A 74 6.01 -0.66 4.14
N VAL A 75 6.04 -0.92 2.84
CA VAL A 75 4.91 -0.65 1.95
C VAL A 75 4.15 -1.95 1.74
N GLU A 76 2.85 -1.91 1.98
CA GLU A 76 1.97 -3.08 1.96
C GLU A 76 0.77 -2.83 1.05
N ASP A 77 0.20 -3.91 0.54
CA ASP A 77 -1.12 -3.93 -0.11
C ASP A 77 -1.24 -2.88 -1.24
N VAL A 78 -0.27 -2.86 -2.14
CA VAL A 78 -0.31 -2.00 -3.32
C VAL A 78 -1.18 -2.66 -4.38
N VAL A 79 -2.31 -2.06 -4.68
CA VAL A 79 -3.26 -2.62 -5.64
C VAL A 79 -4.03 -1.53 -6.39
N VAL A 80 -4.28 -1.78 -7.68
CA VAL A 80 -5.11 -0.95 -8.54
C VAL A 80 -6.11 -1.86 -9.25
N LEU A 81 -7.38 -1.46 -9.30
CA LEU A 81 -8.40 -2.23 -10.02
C LEU A 81 -8.00 -2.44 -11.48
N PRO A 82 -8.30 -3.61 -12.07
CA PRO A 82 -7.89 -3.93 -13.45
C PRO A 82 -8.28 -2.87 -14.48
N ALA A 83 -9.50 -2.31 -14.38
CA ALA A 83 -10.01 -1.30 -15.30
C ALA A 83 -9.21 0.02 -15.26
N TYR A 84 -8.44 0.24 -14.22
CA TYR A 84 -7.67 1.48 -14.00
C TYR A 84 -6.16 1.29 -14.11
N ARG A 85 -5.69 0.09 -14.44
CA ARG A 85 -4.26 -0.20 -14.62
C ARG A 85 -3.71 0.45 -15.89
N GLY A 86 -2.40 0.67 -15.91
CA GLY A 86 -1.73 1.28 -17.05
C GLY A 86 -1.93 2.80 -17.17
N GLN A 87 -2.46 3.45 -16.14
CA GLN A 87 -2.74 4.90 -16.11
C GLN A 87 -1.85 5.67 -15.13
N GLY A 88 -0.83 5.01 -14.55
CA GLY A 88 0.10 5.64 -13.62
C GLY A 88 -0.42 5.78 -12.18
N ILE A 89 -1.53 5.15 -11.82
CA ILE A 89 -2.13 5.26 -10.48
C ILE A 89 -1.21 4.65 -9.43
N GLY A 90 -0.72 3.43 -9.67
CA GLY A 90 0.21 2.77 -8.75
C GLY A 90 1.49 3.59 -8.56
N ARG A 91 2.04 4.14 -9.63
CA ARG A 91 3.20 5.04 -9.58
C ARG A 91 2.92 6.26 -8.69
N THR A 92 1.79 6.91 -8.88
CA THR A 92 1.44 8.11 -8.11
C THR A 92 1.25 7.79 -6.63
N LEU A 93 0.59 6.68 -6.31
CA LEU A 93 0.45 6.22 -4.93
C LEU A 93 1.81 5.97 -4.27
N MET A 94 2.71 5.29 -4.96
CA MET A 94 4.06 5.03 -4.46
C MET A 94 4.87 6.32 -4.30
N GLN A 95 4.76 7.26 -5.23
CA GLN A 95 5.42 8.57 -5.12
C GLN A 95 4.93 9.34 -3.90
N ARG A 96 3.64 9.29 -3.59
CA ARG A 96 3.08 9.91 -2.38
C ARG A 96 3.66 9.31 -1.11
N ILE A 97 3.82 8.00 -1.05
CA ILE A 97 4.46 7.32 0.08
C ILE A 97 5.93 7.74 0.21
N ILE A 98 6.67 7.74 -0.90
CA ILE A 98 8.09 8.13 -0.91
C ILE A 98 8.26 9.58 -0.45
N GLU A 99 7.44 10.49 -0.95
CA GLU A 99 7.46 11.89 -0.55
C GLU A 99 7.16 12.06 0.95
N PHE A 100 6.13 11.39 1.44
CA PHE A 100 5.79 11.42 2.86
C PHE A 100 6.94 10.90 3.73
N ALA A 101 7.50 9.75 3.37
CA ALA A 101 8.61 9.16 4.13
C ALA A 101 9.85 10.05 4.11
N GLY A 102 10.19 10.63 2.96
CA GLY A 102 11.33 11.52 2.82
C GLY A 102 11.20 12.82 3.59
N THR A 103 9.99 13.39 3.67
CA THR A 103 9.76 14.67 4.34
C THR A 103 9.44 14.54 5.82
N LYS A 104 8.79 13.45 6.25
CA LYS A 104 8.27 13.28 7.61
C LYS A 104 8.99 12.23 8.45
N LEU A 105 9.64 11.26 7.83
CA LEU A 105 10.21 10.11 8.52
C LEU A 105 11.72 9.98 8.34
N SER A 106 12.32 10.74 7.43
CA SER A 106 13.75 10.65 7.11
C SER A 106 14.63 10.95 8.34
N PRO A 107 15.74 10.21 8.57
CA PRO A 107 16.22 9.10 7.76
C PRO A 107 15.45 7.80 8.04
N ILE A 108 15.04 7.11 7.00
CA ILE A 108 14.34 5.84 7.11
C ILE A 108 14.48 5.04 5.80
N ASP A 109 14.51 3.72 5.90
CA ASP A 109 14.45 2.84 4.75
C ASP A 109 13.00 2.39 4.53
N LEU A 110 12.52 2.54 3.30
CA LEU A 110 11.29 1.93 2.85
C LEU A 110 11.58 0.54 2.31
N ARG A 111 10.84 -0.45 2.78
CA ARG A 111 10.95 -1.84 2.35
C ARG A 111 9.62 -2.32 1.79
N LEU A 112 9.68 -3.20 0.83
CA LEU A 112 8.51 -3.93 0.34
C LEU A 112 8.96 -5.30 -0.15
N THR A 113 8.00 -6.22 -0.23
CA THR A 113 8.19 -7.52 -0.87
C THR A 113 7.27 -7.61 -2.07
N SER A 114 7.75 -8.23 -3.14
CA SER A 114 6.98 -8.45 -4.36
C SER A 114 7.37 -9.80 -4.94
N ASN A 115 6.39 -10.55 -5.40
CA ASN A 115 6.68 -11.81 -6.08
C ASN A 115 7.47 -11.53 -7.36
N SER A 116 8.51 -12.33 -7.62
CA SER A 116 9.36 -12.19 -8.80
C SER A 116 8.59 -12.34 -10.13
N SER A 117 7.42 -12.99 -10.11
CA SER A 117 6.55 -13.13 -11.28
C SER A 117 5.78 -11.84 -11.63
N HIS A 118 5.67 -10.90 -10.70
CA HIS A 118 5.01 -9.60 -10.92
C HIS A 118 5.96 -8.63 -11.61
N THR A 119 6.21 -8.87 -12.90
CA THR A 119 7.24 -8.13 -13.67
C THR A 119 6.95 -6.63 -13.79
N GLU A 120 5.69 -6.24 -13.99
CA GLU A 120 5.31 -4.81 -14.09
C GLU A 120 5.51 -4.08 -12.77
N ALA A 121 5.08 -4.69 -11.66
CA ALA A 121 5.25 -4.11 -10.32
C ALA A 121 6.73 -3.98 -9.97
N ASN A 122 7.53 -5.03 -10.21
CA ASN A 122 8.97 -5.00 -9.96
C ASN A 122 9.67 -3.92 -10.79
N ALA A 123 9.30 -3.76 -12.05
CA ALA A 123 9.84 -2.71 -12.91
C ALA A 123 9.48 -1.31 -12.37
N LEU A 124 8.27 -1.12 -11.90
CA LEU A 124 7.84 0.13 -11.28
C LEU A 124 8.68 0.46 -10.04
N TYR A 125 8.87 -0.49 -9.15
CA TYR A 125 9.64 -0.26 -7.91
C TYR A 125 11.08 0.12 -8.21
N GLN A 126 11.73 -0.57 -9.14
CA GLN A 126 13.09 -0.23 -9.56
C GLN A 126 13.16 1.15 -10.22
N ALA A 127 12.20 1.50 -11.07
CA ALA A 127 12.11 2.81 -11.68
C ALA A 127 11.92 3.95 -10.67
N LEU A 128 11.30 3.67 -9.52
CA LEU A 128 11.11 4.62 -8.43
C LEU A 128 12.34 4.73 -7.50
N GLY A 129 13.36 3.91 -7.70
CA GLY A 129 14.60 3.95 -6.93
C GLY A 129 14.73 2.89 -5.85
N PHE A 130 13.79 1.94 -5.75
CA PHE A 130 13.95 0.77 -4.88
C PHE A 130 15.03 -0.15 -5.44
N GLU A 131 15.90 -0.60 -4.57
CA GLU A 131 16.97 -1.53 -4.93
C GLU A 131 16.57 -2.96 -4.58
N LEU A 132 16.72 -3.87 -5.53
CA LEU A 132 16.54 -5.30 -5.27
C LEU A 132 17.63 -5.78 -4.30
N ARG A 133 17.18 -6.38 -3.17
CA ARG A 133 18.07 -6.89 -2.14
C ARG A 133 18.23 -8.41 -2.28
N GLU A 134 19.45 -8.89 -2.14
CA GLU A 134 19.75 -10.31 -2.03
C GLU A 134 19.49 -10.78 -0.60
N THR A 135 18.28 -11.23 -0.32
CA THR A 135 17.84 -11.69 1.00
C THR A 135 16.74 -12.72 0.86
N ASN A 136 16.52 -13.49 1.90
CA ASN A 136 15.44 -14.47 1.95
C ASN A 136 14.26 -13.89 2.75
N VAL A 137 13.05 -14.18 2.29
CA VAL A 137 11.81 -13.88 3.00
C VAL A 137 11.22 -15.17 3.52
N TYR A 138 11.01 -15.26 4.82
CA TYR A 138 10.42 -16.44 5.47
C TYR A 138 9.04 -16.11 6.00
N LYS A 139 8.15 -17.10 5.94
CA LYS A 139 6.79 -17.02 6.46
C LYS A 139 6.47 -18.28 7.25
N MET A 140 5.83 -18.13 8.39
CA MET A 140 5.25 -19.23 9.17
C MET A 140 3.80 -18.87 9.49
N SER A 141 2.88 -19.76 9.20
CA SER A 141 1.48 -19.61 9.60
C SER A 141 1.24 -20.36 10.91
N LEU A 142 0.66 -19.67 11.90
CA LEU A 142 0.40 -20.20 13.23
C LEU A 142 -1.09 -20.33 13.48
#